data_d698dcb7995071ea48000b07d206bb66
#
_entry.id   d698dcb7995071ea48000b07d206bb66
#
_cell.length_a   1.000
_cell.length_b   1.000
_cell.length_c   1.000
_cell.angle_alpha   90.00
_cell.angle_beta   90.00
_cell.angle_gamma   90.00
#
_symmetry.space_group_name_H-M   'P 1'
#
loop_
_entity.id
_entity.type
_entity.pdbx_description
1 polymer ?
#
loop_
_entity_poly.entity_id
_entity_poly.type
_entity_poly.pdbx_seq_one_letter_code
_entity_poly.pdbx_strand_id
1 'polypeptide(L)'
;MKRLENQVAIVTGGGTGLGRGIALALVAEGAQVVVCGRRQAPLEKSVQTIQLAGGEALAVVADISDESDVERLVQTCLQGFGKVDILVNNAAIDGGGSIHTHTVEEWDRIQAINLRGPFLATRAVLPIMRAQHHGQIVNISSESGLEHYPGDGAYGVSKHALNALGEYIQRENQELGIRVNTVCPGMVVTEMTQNSPGLDHSKCLYPDDIADLVIWLVTRRPNIKIGTPILIQTMENPWT
;
A
#
# COMPACT_ATOMS: atom_id res chain seq x y z
N MET A 1 -18.98 -15.19 -10.08
CA MET A 1 -17.59 -15.67 -9.85
C MET A 1 -16.80 -14.48 -9.35
N LYS A 2 -16.12 -14.62 -8.24
CA LYS A 2 -15.29 -13.54 -7.67
C LYS A 2 -14.04 -13.36 -8.54
N ARG A 3 -13.63 -12.10 -8.79
CA ARG A 3 -12.56 -11.78 -9.76
C ARG A 3 -11.16 -12.17 -9.29
N LEU A 4 -10.95 -12.29 -7.97
CA LEU A 4 -9.67 -12.63 -7.33
C LEU A 4 -9.71 -13.97 -6.60
N GLU A 5 -10.63 -14.85 -7.00
CA GLU A 5 -10.71 -16.22 -6.46
C GLU A 5 -9.37 -16.94 -6.65
N ASN A 6 -8.89 -17.59 -5.61
CA ASN A 6 -7.56 -18.22 -5.56
C ASN A 6 -6.36 -17.26 -5.67
N GLN A 7 -6.51 -15.96 -5.48
CA GLN A 7 -5.40 -15.02 -5.39
C GLN A 7 -5.04 -14.77 -3.92
N VAL A 8 -3.75 -14.59 -3.66
CA VAL A 8 -3.23 -14.29 -2.32
C VAL A 8 -2.59 -12.91 -2.32
N ALA A 9 -3.03 -12.07 -1.38
CA ALA A 9 -2.54 -10.71 -1.25
C ALA A 9 -1.87 -10.44 0.10
N ILE A 10 -0.78 -9.68 0.08
CA ILE A 10 -0.18 -9.07 1.27
C ILE A 10 -0.52 -7.58 1.24
N VAL A 11 -1.08 -7.05 2.34
CA VAL A 11 -1.38 -5.63 2.50
C VAL A 11 -0.62 -5.07 3.71
N THR A 12 0.37 -4.22 3.46
CA THR A 12 1.10 -3.56 4.54
C THR A 12 0.28 -2.39 5.11
N GLY A 13 0.31 -2.20 6.43
CA GLY A 13 -0.56 -1.22 7.09
C GLY A 13 -2.04 -1.60 7.07
N GLY A 14 -2.37 -2.89 6.94
CA GLY A 14 -3.74 -3.41 6.76
C GLY A 14 -4.61 -3.42 8.02
N GLY A 15 -4.14 -2.86 9.13
CA GLY A 15 -4.91 -2.82 10.40
C GLY A 15 -5.92 -1.68 10.47
N THR A 16 -5.70 -0.57 9.75
CA THR A 16 -6.53 0.64 9.85
C THR A 16 -6.62 1.38 8.52
N GLY A 17 -7.49 2.38 8.45
CA GLY A 17 -7.58 3.35 7.36
C GLY A 17 -7.63 2.72 5.98
N LEU A 18 -6.84 3.26 5.08
CA LEU A 18 -6.81 2.85 3.67
C LEU A 18 -6.41 1.38 3.48
N GLY A 19 -5.35 0.92 4.18
CA GLY A 19 -4.91 -0.46 4.07
C GLY A 19 -5.96 -1.49 4.49
N ARG A 20 -6.75 -1.18 5.53
CA ARG A 20 -7.89 -2.01 5.93
C ARG A 20 -8.99 -2.01 4.86
N GLY A 21 -9.33 -0.85 4.30
CA GLY A 21 -10.31 -0.74 3.21
C GLY A 21 -9.90 -1.59 2.00
N ILE A 22 -8.65 -1.49 1.58
CA ILE A 22 -8.10 -2.30 0.48
C ILE A 22 -8.16 -3.80 0.79
N ALA A 23 -7.77 -4.21 2.02
CA ALA A 23 -7.81 -5.62 2.41
C ALA A 23 -9.23 -6.19 2.36
N LEU A 24 -10.23 -5.45 2.85
CA LEU A 24 -11.64 -5.84 2.80
C LEU A 24 -12.14 -5.94 1.36
N ALA A 25 -11.80 -5.00 0.49
CA ALA A 25 -12.18 -5.02 -0.91
C ALA A 25 -11.57 -6.20 -1.68
N LEU A 26 -10.29 -6.53 -1.43
CA LEU A 26 -9.62 -7.70 -2.01
C LEU A 26 -10.35 -9.01 -1.61
N VAL A 27 -10.72 -9.13 -0.34
CA VAL A 27 -11.48 -10.30 0.16
C VAL A 27 -12.89 -10.36 -0.43
N ALA A 28 -13.57 -9.24 -0.59
CA ALA A 28 -14.89 -9.19 -1.22
C ALA A 28 -14.83 -9.75 -2.66
N GLU A 29 -13.72 -9.55 -3.35
CA GLU A 29 -13.44 -10.12 -4.68
C GLU A 29 -12.86 -11.55 -4.65
N GLY A 30 -12.70 -12.15 -3.48
CA GLY A 30 -12.34 -13.55 -3.31
C GLY A 30 -10.88 -13.83 -3.01
N ALA A 31 -10.05 -12.82 -2.80
CA ALA A 31 -8.66 -13.02 -2.40
C ALA A 31 -8.55 -13.52 -0.95
N GLN A 32 -7.53 -14.31 -0.67
CA GLN A 32 -7.01 -14.56 0.67
C GLN A 32 -6.02 -13.45 1.01
N VAL A 33 -6.02 -12.92 2.22
CA VAL A 33 -5.26 -11.72 2.55
C VAL A 33 -4.39 -11.91 3.79
N VAL A 34 -3.13 -11.49 3.71
CA VAL A 34 -2.28 -11.28 4.89
C VAL A 34 -2.19 -9.78 5.16
N VAL A 35 -2.62 -9.35 6.34
CA VAL A 35 -2.48 -7.97 6.78
C VAL A 35 -1.32 -7.84 7.76
N CYS A 36 -0.47 -6.83 7.59
CA CYS A 36 0.62 -6.58 8.53
C CYS A 36 0.66 -5.14 9.03
N GLY A 37 1.31 -4.96 10.16
CA GLY A 37 1.55 -3.68 10.81
C GLY A 37 2.11 -3.86 12.21
N ARG A 38 2.45 -2.78 12.90
CA ARG A 38 3.11 -2.84 14.22
C ARG A 38 2.16 -3.08 15.39
N ARG A 39 0.88 -2.80 15.23
CA ARG A 39 -0.12 -2.88 16.31
C ARG A 39 -1.00 -4.11 16.13
N GLN A 40 -0.96 -5.02 17.08
CA GLN A 40 -1.69 -6.30 17.04
C GLN A 40 -3.20 -6.11 16.99
N ALA A 41 -3.79 -5.37 17.93
CA ALA A 41 -5.24 -5.25 18.07
C ALA A 41 -5.97 -4.73 16.81
N PRO A 42 -5.49 -3.69 16.10
CA PRO A 42 -6.09 -3.29 14.82
C PRO A 42 -6.02 -4.37 13.74
N LEU A 43 -4.92 -5.15 13.68
CA LEU A 43 -4.79 -6.25 12.72
C LEU A 43 -5.79 -7.37 13.01
N GLU A 44 -5.91 -7.77 14.27
CA GLU A 44 -6.87 -8.78 14.71
C GLU A 44 -8.31 -8.36 14.41
N LYS A 45 -8.65 -7.07 14.63
CA LYS A 45 -9.95 -6.50 14.27
C LYS A 45 -10.22 -6.56 12.76
N SER A 46 -9.20 -6.31 11.92
CA SER A 46 -9.31 -6.44 10.47
C SER A 46 -9.57 -7.89 10.06
N VAL A 47 -8.79 -8.83 10.59
CA VAL A 47 -8.96 -10.27 10.34
C VAL A 47 -10.33 -10.74 10.79
N GLN A 48 -10.77 -10.37 11.99
CA GLN A 48 -12.11 -10.72 12.49
C GLN A 48 -13.22 -10.21 11.58
N THR A 49 -13.12 -8.97 11.10
CA THR A 49 -14.09 -8.39 10.16
C THR A 49 -14.14 -9.19 8.86
N ILE A 50 -12.98 -9.58 8.33
CA ILE A 50 -12.85 -10.38 7.11
C ILE A 50 -13.49 -11.77 7.32
N GLN A 51 -13.20 -12.43 8.44
CA GLN A 51 -13.72 -13.76 8.74
C GLN A 51 -15.25 -13.75 8.95
N LEU A 52 -15.79 -12.71 9.58
CA LEU A 52 -17.25 -12.54 9.72
C LEU A 52 -17.94 -12.33 8.37
N ALA A 53 -17.25 -11.77 7.37
CA ALA A 53 -17.72 -11.67 5.99
C ALA A 53 -17.50 -12.95 5.17
N GLY A 54 -17.02 -14.04 5.78
CA GLY A 54 -16.77 -15.33 5.13
C GLY A 54 -15.48 -15.38 4.30
N GLY A 55 -14.56 -14.44 4.51
CA GLY A 55 -13.24 -14.41 3.87
C GLY A 55 -12.14 -15.05 4.71
N GLU A 56 -10.98 -15.21 4.13
CA GLU A 56 -9.79 -15.76 4.78
C GLU A 56 -8.70 -14.69 4.93
N ALA A 57 -8.20 -14.53 6.15
CA ALA A 57 -7.10 -13.59 6.41
C ALA A 57 -6.20 -14.05 7.55
N LEU A 58 -4.93 -13.63 7.49
CA LEU A 58 -3.94 -13.77 8.55
C LEU A 58 -3.44 -12.38 8.97
N ALA A 59 -3.14 -12.24 10.27
CA ALA A 59 -2.51 -11.06 10.83
C ALA A 59 -1.03 -11.35 11.16
N VAL A 60 -0.13 -10.46 10.76
CA VAL A 60 1.29 -10.54 11.10
C VAL A 60 1.73 -9.22 11.71
N VAL A 61 2.16 -9.25 12.97
CA VAL A 61 2.79 -8.09 13.60
C VAL A 61 4.20 -7.94 13.03
N ALA A 62 4.44 -6.87 12.28
CA ALA A 62 5.71 -6.62 11.60
C ALA A 62 5.99 -5.12 11.46
N ASP A 63 7.24 -4.72 11.64
CA ASP A 63 7.74 -3.45 11.18
C ASP A 63 8.33 -3.61 9.78
N ILE A 64 7.71 -2.98 8.79
CA ILE A 64 8.15 -3.12 7.40
C ILE A 64 9.52 -2.50 7.12
N SER A 65 10.05 -1.68 8.02
CA SER A 65 11.42 -1.15 7.94
C SER A 65 12.48 -2.13 8.44
N ASP A 66 12.08 -3.24 9.05
CA ASP A 66 12.96 -4.33 9.48
C ASP A 66 12.92 -5.50 8.49
N GLU A 67 14.09 -5.91 8.01
CA GLU A 67 14.22 -6.96 6.99
C GLU A 67 13.74 -8.32 7.51
N SER A 68 14.06 -8.66 8.76
CA SER A 68 13.67 -9.94 9.37
C SER A 68 12.17 -10.06 9.59
N ASP A 69 11.52 -8.95 9.91
CA ASP A 69 10.06 -8.87 10.04
C ASP A 69 9.37 -9.04 8.68
N VAL A 70 9.93 -8.45 7.62
CA VAL A 70 9.43 -8.62 6.25
C VAL A 70 9.62 -10.06 5.76
N GLU A 71 10.76 -10.67 6.02
CA GLU A 71 10.98 -12.09 5.69
C GLU A 71 9.97 -12.98 6.41
N ARG A 72 9.75 -12.77 7.72
CA ARG A 72 8.74 -13.50 8.49
C ARG A 72 7.33 -13.29 7.95
N LEU A 73 6.96 -12.07 7.54
CA LEU A 73 5.68 -11.76 6.90
C LEU A 73 5.47 -12.61 5.65
N VAL A 74 6.43 -12.63 4.74
CA VAL A 74 6.34 -13.39 3.49
C VAL A 74 6.31 -14.89 3.76
N GLN A 75 7.15 -15.39 4.68
CA GLN A 75 7.13 -16.80 5.07
C GLN A 75 5.79 -17.22 5.69
N THR A 76 5.17 -16.37 6.54
CA THR A 76 3.85 -16.64 7.10
C THR A 76 2.79 -16.72 5.99
N CYS A 77 2.87 -15.84 4.99
CA CYS A 77 1.98 -15.88 3.84
C CYS A 77 2.12 -17.19 3.05
N LEU A 78 3.36 -17.61 2.77
CA LEU A 78 3.63 -18.86 2.05
C LEU A 78 3.20 -20.10 2.83
N GLN A 79 3.40 -20.12 4.15
CA GLN A 79 2.96 -21.24 5.01
C GLN A 79 1.43 -21.34 5.09
N GLY A 80 0.73 -20.19 5.13
CA GLY A 80 -0.71 -20.15 5.22
C GLY A 80 -1.44 -20.39 3.90
N PHE A 81 -0.93 -19.80 2.82
CA PHE A 81 -1.64 -19.74 1.53
C PHE A 81 -0.84 -20.25 0.32
N GLY A 82 0.43 -20.60 0.49
CA GLY A 82 1.26 -21.28 -0.51
C GLY A 82 1.87 -20.40 -1.61
N LYS A 83 1.46 -19.13 -1.73
CA LYS A 83 1.90 -18.21 -2.79
C LYS A 83 1.73 -16.74 -2.42
N VAL A 84 2.20 -15.83 -3.30
CA VAL A 84 1.93 -14.40 -3.23
C VAL A 84 1.63 -13.90 -4.64
N ASP A 85 0.41 -13.47 -4.90
CA ASP A 85 -0.03 -12.93 -6.19
C ASP A 85 -0.05 -11.39 -6.22
N ILE A 86 -0.38 -10.77 -5.07
CA ILE A 86 -0.56 -9.33 -4.95
C ILE A 86 0.21 -8.82 -3.72
N LEU A 87 0.98 -7.75 -3.90
CA LEU A 87 1.56 -6.97 -2.82
C LEU A 87 0.99 -5.56 -2.86
N VAL A 88 0.42 -5.09 -1.76
CA VAL A 88 0.01 -3.69 -1.59
C VAL A 88 0.94 -3.03 -0.57
N ASN A 89 1.86 -2.21 -1.05
CA ASN A 89 2.72 -1.35 -0.24
C ASN A 89 1.93 -0.10 0.17
N ASN A 90 1.20 -0.21 1.28
CA ASN A 90 0.37 0.88 1.80
C ASN A 90 0.89 1.49 3.11
N ALA A 91 1.62 0.74 3.91
CA ALA A 91 2.13 1.25 5.18
C ALA A 91 3.00 2.49 4.97
N ALA A 92 2.66 3.56 5.65
CA ALA A 92 3.39 4.83 5.62
C ALA A 92 3.19 5.60 6.92
N ILE A 93 4.05 6.56 7.16
CA ILE A 93 3.89 7.59 8.17
C ILE A 93 4.00 8.96 7.50
N ASP A 94 3.28 9.90 8.06
CA ASP A 94 3.42 11.31 7.76
C ASP A 94 4.51 11.94 8.65
N GLY A 95 4.98 13.10 8.27
CA GLY A 95 5.97 13.86 9.03
C GLY A 95 6.07 15.26 8.45
N GLY A 96 5.20 16.16 8.92
CA GLY A 96 5.22 17.57 8.52
C GLY A 96 6.38 18.33 9.15
N GLY A 97 6.81 19.39 8.48
CA GLY A 97 7.86 20.30 8.94
C GLY A 97 8.72 20.82 7.79
N SER A 98 9.25 22.04 7.96
CA SER A 98 10.20 22.58 6.99
C SER A 98 11.50 21.80 7.01
N ILE A 99 12.18 21.68 5.88
CA ILE A 99 13.45 20.91 5.76
C ILE A 99 14.48 21.31 6.83
N HIS A 100 14.60 22.60 7.15
CA HIS A 100 15.58 23.09 8.12
C HIS A 100 15.22 22.76 9.58
N THR A 101 14.00 22.34 9.87
CA THR A 101 13.53 21.98 11.23
C THR A 101 13.39 20.48 11.45
N HIS A 102 13.45 19.67 10.39
CA HIS A 102 13.47 18.21 10.53
C HIS A 102 14.72 17.75 11.25
N THR A 103 14.56 16.87 12.23
CA THR A 103 15.70 16.14 12.77
C THR A 103 16.13 15.04 11.80
N VAL A 104 17.39 14.59 11.92
CA VAL A 104 17.89 13.47 11.12
C VAL A 104 17.12 12.20 11.44
N GLU A 105 16.75 12.00 12.69
CA GLU A 105 15.99 10.83 13.19
C GLU A 105 14.58 10.78 12.59
N GLU A 106 13.90 11.93 12.47
CA GLU A 106 12.58 12.02 11.82
C GLU A 106 12.68 11.73 10.31
N TRP A 107 13.66 12.33 9.65
CA TRP A 107 13.96 12.05 8.25
C TRP A 107 14.22 10.56 8.02
N ASP A 108 15.15 9.98 8.77
CA ASP A 108 15.52 8.57 8.63
C ASP A 108 14.34 7.63 8.87
N ARG A 109 13.51 7.94 9.86
CA ARG A 109 12.29 7.17 10.16
C ARG A 109 11.30 7.23 9.01
N ILE A 110 11.07 8.40 8.40
CA ILE A 110 10.16 8.55 7.27
C ILE A 110 10.69 7.76 6.07
N GLN A 111 11.97 7.91 5.73
CA GLN A 111 12.58 7.17 4.63
C GLN A 111 12.59 5.65 4.88
N ALA A 112 12.85 5.22 6.11
CA ALA A 112 12.86 3.81 6.48
C ALA A 112 11.47 3.15 6.27
N ILE A 113 10.39 3.83 6.64
CA ILE A 113 9.04 3.26 6.54
C ILE A 113 8.47 3.45 5.13
N ASN A 114 8.55 4.67 4.57
CA ASN A 114 7.84 5.02 3.34
C ASN A 114 8.56 4.57 2.05
N LEU A 115 9.86 4.34 2.10
CA LEU A 115 10.68 3.97 0.95
C LEU A 115 11.39 2.62 1.13
N ARG A 116 12.19 2.47 2.20
CA ARG A 116 12.91 1.22 2.46
C ARG A 116 11.95 0.06 2.73
N GLY A 117 10.86 0.29 3.45
CA GLY A 117 9.84 -0.74 3.70
C GLY A 117 9.24 -1.33 2.42
N PRO A 118 8.67 -0.53 1.50
CA PRO A 118 8.23 -1.00 0.18
C PRO A 118 9.33 -1.70 -0.63
N PHE A 119 10.57 -1.22 -0.57
CA PHE A 119 11.71 -1.90 -1.19
C PHE A 119 11.92 -3.30 -0.61
N LEU A 120 11.97 -3.44 0.73
CA LEU A 120 12.16 -4.73 1.39
C LEU A 120 11.02 -5.70 1.09
N ALA A 121 9.76 -5.25 1.20
CA ALA A 121 8.59 -6.08 0.90
C ALA A 121 8.59 -6.55 -0.56
N THR A 122 8.87 -5.64 -1.49
CA THR A 122 8.97 -5.97 -2.91
C THR A 122 10.11 -6.94 -3.19
N ARG A 123 11.30 -6.69 -2.64
CA ARG A 123 12.46 -7.57 -2.79
C ARG A 123 12.18 -8.99 -2.28
N ALA A 124 11.41 -9.12 -1.20
CA ALA A 124 11.07 -10.42 -0.62
C ALA A 124 10.04 -11.20 -1.47
N VAL A 125 9.07 -10.54 -2.10
CA VAL A 125 8.05 -11.23 -2.91
C VAL A 125 8.46 -11.45 -4.37
N LEU A 126 9.37 -10.64 -4.93
CA LEU A 126 9.77 -10.72 -6.33
C LEU A 126 10.29 -12.09 -6.75
N PRO A 127 11.15 -12.83 -5.99
CA PRO A 127 11.58 -14.16 -6.36
C PRO A 127 10.40 -15.13 -6.54
N ILE A 128 9.38 -15.01 -5.70
CA ILE A 128 8.17 -15.84 -5.74
C ILE A 128 7.36 -15.51 -6.99
N MET A 129 7.06 -14.23 -7.22
CA MET A 129 6.31 -13.76 -8.37
C MET A 129 7.03 -14.08 -9.70
N ARG A 130 8.36 -13.96 -9.73
CA ARG A 130 9.17 -14.32 -10.90
C ARG A 130 9.10 -15.81 -11.22
N ALA A 131 9.14 -16.68 -10.20
CA ALA A 131 8.98 -18.12 -10.37
C ALA A 131 7.56 -18.49 -10.82
N GLN A 132 6.55 -17.75 -10.39
CA GLN A 132 5.15 -17.89 -10.82
C GLN A 132 4.90 -17.38 -12.25
N HIS A 133 5.79 -16.56 -12.82
CA HIS A 133 5.54 -15.75 -14.02
C HIS A 133 4.26 -14.92 -13.93
N HIS A 134 3.92 -14.51 -12.72
CA HIS A 134 2.73 -13.72 -12.39
C HIS A 134 2.95 -12.98 -11.09
N GLY A 135 2.52 -11.72 -11.05
CA GLY A 135 2.52 -10.93 -9.82
C GLY A 135 2.00 -9.52 -10.07
N GLN A 136 1.47 -8.93 -9.02
CA GLN A 136 1.00 -7.56 -9.06
C GLN A 136 1.45 -6.81 -7.81
N ILE A 137 2.06 -5.66 -8.00
CA ILE A 137 2.50 -4.79 -6.92
C ILE A 137 1.76 -3.47 -7.06
N VAL A 138 1.12 -3.04 -5.99
CA VAL A 138 0.47 -1.72 -5.92
C VAL A 138 1.15 -0.92 -4.82
N ASN A 139 1.79 0.18 -5.22
CA ASN A 139 2.38 1.13 -4.29
C ASN A 139 1.37 2.25 -4.01
N ILE A 140 1.04 2.48 -2.75
CA ILE A 140 0.25 3.64 -2.34
C ILE A 140 1.21 4.78 -2.03
N SER A 141 1.35 5.68 -3.00
CA SER A 141 2.13 6.90 -2.89
C SER A 141 1.28 8.04 -2.32
N SER A 142 1.35 9.22 -2.89
CA SER A 142 0.59 10.42 -2.55
C SER A 142 0.66 11.41 -3.71
N GLU A 143 -0.24 12.37 -3.77
CA GLU A 143 -0.07 13.57 -4.60
C GLU A 143 1.23 14.31 -4.25
N SER A 144 1.69 14.27 -2.97
CA SER A 144 3.01 14.76 -2.54
C SER A 144 4.19 14.02 -3.18
N GLY A 145 3.96 12.93 -3.90
CA GLY A 145 4.95 12.26 -4.76
C GLY A 145 4.98 12.82 -6.18
N LEU A 146 4.13 13.79 -6.50
CA LEU A 146 4.02 14.46 -7.80
C LEU A 146 4.19 15.97 -7.67
N GLU A 147 3.60 16.54 -6.62
CA GLU A 147 3.59 17.96 -6.32
C GLU A 147 4.45 18.26 -5.08
N HIS A 148 4.83 19.52 -4.90
CA HIS A 148 5.73 19.96 -3.84
C HIS A 148 5.00 20.91 -2.89
N TYR A 149 4.67 20.42 -1.70
CA TYR A 149 3.99 21.21 -0.67
C TYR A 149 5.01 21.69 0.37
N PRO A 150 5.07 23.01 0.64
CA PRO A 150 5.88 23.54 1.73
C PRO A 150 5.53 22.87 3.07
N GLY A 151 6.53 22.40 3.79
CA GLY A 151 6.31 21.70 5.06
C GLY A 151 6.12 20.19 4.94
N ASP A 152 6.18 19.63 3.73
CA ASP A 152 5.99 18.19 3.48
C ASP A 152 7.26 17.50 2.92
N GLY A 153 8.41 18.15 3.07
CA GLY A 153 9.61 17.78 2.34
C GLY A 153 10.11 16.36 2.57
N ALA A 154 10.18 15.88 3.81
CA ALA A 154 10.65 14.53 4.12
C ALA A 154 9.70 13.45 3.57
N TYR A 155 8.39 13.66 3.74
CA TYR A 155 7.34 12.80 3.21
C TYR A 155 7.31 12.84 1.67
N GLY A 156 7.24 14.04 1.09
CA GLY A 156 7.19 14.23 -0.35
C GLY A 156 8.38 13.57 -1.06
N VAL A 157 9.61 13.74 -0.54
CA VAL A 157 10.79 13.04 -1.08
C VAL A 157 10.61 11.53 -1.05
N SER A 158 10.12 10.97 0.06
CA SER A 158 9.88 9.52 0.18
C SER A 158 8.87 9.02 -0.87
N LYS A 159 7.83 9.82 -1.17
CA LYS A 159 6.77 9.46 -2.13
C LYS A 159 7.23 9.64 -3.59
N HIS A 160 8.00 10.66 -3.90
CA HIS A 160 8.67 10.79 -5.20
C HIS A 160 9.62 9.60 -5.47
N ALA A 161 10.41 9.22 -4.46
CA ALA A 161 11.32 8.09 -4.57
C ALA A 161 10.56 6.76 -4.74
N LEU A 162 9.40 6.59 -4.06
CA LEU A 162 8.53 5.42 -4.22
C LEU A 162 7.95 5.34 -5.65
N ASN A 163 7.59 6.47 -6.26
CA ASN A 163 7.14 6.51 -7.64
C ASN A 163 8.25 6.01 -8.59
N ALA A 164 9.47 6.51 -8.41
CA ALA A 164 10.62 6.06 -9.19
C ALA A 164 10.93 4.57 -8.98
N LEU A 165 10.91 4.10 -7.73
CA LEU A 165 11.11 2.69 -7.39
C LEU A 165 10.09 1.80 -8.13
N GLY A 166 8.81 2.18 -8.14
CA GLY A 166 7.76 1.46 -8.87
C GLY A 166 8.05 1.31 -10.36
N GLU A 167 8.53 2.38 -11.02
CA GLU A 167 8.90 2.36 -12.43
C GLU A 167 10.09 1.43 -12.72
N TYR A 168 11.13 1.44 -11.87
CA TYR A 168 12.27 0.53 -12.03
C TYR A 168 11.82 -0.93 -11.91
N ILE A 169 11.05 -1.26 -10.86
CA ILE A 169 10.55 -2.63 -10.65
C ILE A 169 9.68 -3.07 -11.84
N GLN A 170 8.80 -2.20 -12.35
CA GLN A 170 7.97 -2.49 -13.53
C GLN A 170 8.83 -2.84 -14.75
N ARG A 171 9.84 -2.01 -15.06
CA ARG A 171 10.70 -2.20 -16.24
C ARG A 171 11.55 -3.47 -16.15
N GLU A 172 12.03 -3.80 -14.98
CA GLU A 172 12.88 -4.99 -14.74
C GLU A 172 12.09 -6.31 -14.79
N ASN A 173 10.76 -6.28 -14.60
CA ASN A 173 9.97 -7.50 -14.36
C ASN A 173 8.77 -7.68 -15.30
N GLN A 174 8.46 -6.73 -16.17
CA GLN A 174 7.29 -6.80 -17.07
C GLN A 174 7.31 -8.02 -18.00
N GLU A 175 8.48 -8.42 -18.48
CA GLU A 175 8.65 -9.60 -19.35
C GLU A 175 8.39 -10.92 -18.62
N LEU A 176 8.39 -10.88 -17.29
CA LEU A 176 8.07 -12.01 -16.41
C LEU A 176 6.61 -12.00 -15.92
N GLY A 177 5.75 -11.19 -16.55
CA GLY A 177 4.34 -11.12 -16.22
C GLY A 177 4.02 -10.40 -14.91
N ILE A 178 4.98 -9.63 -14.36
CA ILE A 178 4.79 -8.86 -13.13
C ILE A 178 4.40 -7.43 -13.50
N ARG A 179 3.30 -6.94 -12.91
CA ARG A 179 2.84 -5.57 -13.07
C ARG A 179 3.03 -4.77 -11.79
N VAL A 180 3.46 -3.53 -11.96
CA VAL A 180 3.59 -2.58 -10.86
C VAL A 180 2.77 -1.35 -11.18
N ASN A 181 1.90 -0.95 -10.27
CA ASN A 181 1.15 0.29 -10.35
C ASN A 181 1.44 1.14 -9.12
N THR A 182 1.60 2.43 -9.31
CA THR A 182 1.75 3.39 -8.22
C THR A 182 0.56 4.33 -8.25
N VAL A 183 -0.21 4.33 -7.18
CA VAL A 183 -1.39 5.18 -6.98
C VAL A 183 -0.96 6.36 -6.10
N CYS A 184 -1.30 7.56 -6.53
CA CYS A 184 -1.02 8.82 -5.85
C CYS A 184 -2.34 9.46 -5.40
N PRO A 185 -2.87 9.11 -4.23
CA PRO A 185 -4.07 9.76 -3.70
C PRO A 185 -3.80 11.22 -3.34
N GLY A 186 -4.81 12.06 -3.56
CA GLY A 186 -4.96 13.32 -2.83
C GLY A 186 -5.35 13.08 -1.39
N MET A 187 -6.01 14.04 -0.76
CA MET A 187 -6.41 13.92 0.64
C MET A 187 -7.47 12.84 0.84
N VAL A 188 -7.15 11.84 1.67
CA VAL A 188 -8.06 10.74 2.05
C VAL A 188 -8.39 10.82 3.54
N VAL A 189 -9.66 10.70 3.91
CA VAL A 189 -10.09 10.64 5.32
C VAL A 189 -9.66 9.31 5.94
N THR A 190 -8.68 9.36 6.84
CA THR A 190 -8.13 8.20 7.55
C THR A 190 -7.81 8.59 9.00
N GLU A 191 -7.35 7.63 9.82
CA GLU A 191 -6.81 7.97 11.16
C GLU A 191 -5.64 8.96 11.10
N MET A 192 -4.88 8.97 10.02
CA MET A 192 -3.74 9.88 9.82
C MET A 192 -4.19 11.33 9.59
N THR A 193 -5.29 11.55 8.88
CA THR A 193 -5.70 12.86 8.35
C THR A 193 -6.94 13.44 9.02
N GLN A 194 -7.76 12.61 9.68
CA GLN A 194 -9.08 13.02 10.21
C GLN A 194 -9.07 14.21 11.20
N ASN A 195 -7.92 14.44 11.84
CA ASN A 195 -7.75 15.54 12.81
C ASN A 195 -6.93 16.70 12.24
N SER A 196 -6.67 16.74 10.93
CA SER A 196 -5.93 17.84 10.30
C SER A 196 -6.72 19.15 10.40
N PRO A 197 -6.15 20.22 10.98
CA PRO A 197 -6.85 21.48 11.14
C PRO A 197 -7.28 22.08 9.81
N GLY A 198 -8.53 22.51 9.70
CA GLY A 198 -9.06 23.16 8.49
C GLY A 198 -9.41 22.21 7.34
N LEU A 199 -9.35 20.90 7.56
CA LEU A 199 -9.72 19.91 6.54
C LEU A 199 -11.25 19.75 6.47
N ASP A 200 -11.83 20.00 5.29
CA ASP A 200 -13.23 19.70 4.98
C ASP A 200 -13.34 18.25 4.46
N HIS A 201 -13.79 17.36 5.34
CA HIS A 201 -13.91 15.94 5.01
C HIS A 201 -14.87 15.66 3.84
N SER A 202 -15.87 16.53 3.60
CA SER A 202 -16.82 16.33 2.48
C SER A 202 -16.16 16.53 1.12
N LYS A 203 -14.99 17.17 1.08
CA LYS A 203 -14.17 17.40 -0.11
C LYS A 203 -12.97 16.46 -0.21
N CYS A 204 -12.91 15.45 0.62
CA CYS A 204 -11.82 14.46 0.62
C CYS A 204 -12.25 13.16 -0.08
N LEU A 205 -11.26 12.38 -0.47
CA LEU A 205 -11.45 10.97 -0.82
C LEU A 205 -11.72 10.14 0.44
N TYR A 206 -12.36 9.01 0.26
CA TYR A 206 -12.53 7.99 1.28
C TYR A 206 -11.72 6.73 0.95
N PRO A 207 -11.41 5.87 1.93
CA PRO A 207 -10.69 4.62 1.69
C PRO A 207 -11.28 3.76 0.58
N ASP A 208 -12.61 3.76 0.42
CA ASP A 208 -13.32 2.98 -0.59
C ASP A 208 -13.01 3.45 -2.02
N ASP A 209 -12.82 4.76 -2.25
CA ASP A 209 -12.45 5.30 -3.57
C ASP A 209 -11.12 4.73 -4.05
N ILE A 210 -10.16 4.59 -3.13
CA ILE A 210 -8.85 4.04 -3.44
C ILE A 210 -8.90 2.52 -3.54
N ALA A 211 -9.67 1.87 -2.66
CA ALA A 211 -9.87 0.43 -2.70
C ALA A 211 -10.48 -0.02 -4.05
N ASP A 212 -11.48 0.68 -4.56
CA ASP A 212 -12.11 0.44 -5.86
C ASP A 212 -11.10 0.56 -7.00
N LEU A 213 -10.24 1.61 -6.97
CA LEU A 213 -9.17 1.76 -7.95
C LEU A 213 -8.16 0.62 -7.87
N VAL A 214 -7.75 0.21 -6.67
CA VAL A 214 -6.84 -0.94 -6.48
C VAL A 214 -7.47 -2.21 -7.05
N ILE A 215 -8.73 -2.49 -6.74
CA ILE A 215 -9.44 -3.64 -7.30
C ILE A 215 -9.50 -3.55 -8.83
N TRP A 216 -9.82 -2.38 -9.38
CA TRP A 216 -9.82 -2.19 -10.83
C TRP A 216 -8.45 -2.51 -11.43
N LEU A 217 -7.34 -2.02 -10.84
CA LEU A 217 -5.98 -2.27 -11.31
C LEU A 217 -5.62 -3.77 -11.30
N VAL A 218 -5.84 -4.45 -10.16
CA VAL A 218 -5.41 -5.84 -9.98
C VAL A 218 -6.29 -6.84 -10.75
N THR A 219 -7.47 -6.45 -11.19
CA THR A 219 -8.37 -7.30 -11.99
C THR A 219 -8.23 -7.09 -13.51
N ARG A 220 -7.31 -6.26 -13.98
CA ARG A 220 -7.05 -6.10 -15.42
C ARG A 220 -6.36 -7.34 -15.99
N ARG A 221 -6.63 -7.61 -17.27
CA ARG A 221 -5.97 -8.71 -17.99
C ARG A 221 -4.44 -8.55 -17.91
N PRO A 222 -3.67 -9.64 -17.79
CA PRO A 222 -2.22 -9.59 -17.55
C PRO A 222 -1.43 -8.75 -18.57
N ASN A 223 -1.88 -8.71 -19.82
CA ASN A 223 -1.22 -7.99 -20.91
C ASN A 223 -1.56 -6.49 -20.98
N ILE A 224 -2.32 -5.96 -20.03
CA ILE A 224 -2.63 -4.53 -19.98
C ILE A 224 -1.64 -3.83 -19.07
N LYS A 225 -0.85 -2.91 -19.64
CA LYS A 225 -0.02 -1.97 -18.89
C LYS A 225 -0.80 -0.67 -18.69
N ILE A 226 -0.81 -0.17 -17.46
CA ILE A 226 -1.39 1.11 -17.10
C ILE A 226 -0.23 2.05 -16.81
N GLY A 227 -0.29 3.27 -17.38
CA GLY A 227 0.72 4.29 -17.09
C GLY A 227 0.68 4.69 -15.62
N THR A 228 1.83 4.82 -15.01
CA THR A 228 1.99 5.22 -13.61
C THR A 228 3.02 6.36 -13.49
N PRO A 229 2.97 7.18 -12.46
CA PRO A 229 2.03 7.19 -11.33
C PRO A 229 0.60 7.62 -11.71
N ILE A 230 -0.41 7.12 -10.97
CA ILE A 230 -1.83 7.38 -11.20
C ILE A 230 -2.31 8.34 -10.13
N LEU A 231 -2.59 9.58 -10.50
CA LEU A 231 -3.19 10.56 -9.60
C LEU A 231 -4.70 10.30 -9.48
N ILE A 232 -5.20 10.28 -8.26
CA ILE A 232 -6.62 10.28 -7.91
C ILE A 232 -6.87 11.30 -6.81
N GLN A 233 -7.73 12.28 -7.07
CA GLN A 233 -8.06 13.35 -6.13
C GLN A 233 -9.49 13.82 -6.37
N THR A 234 -10.07 14.51 -5.41
CA THR A 234 -11.33 15.23 -5.59
C THR A 234 -11.13 16.46 -6.47
N MET A 235 -12.20 16.92 -7.09
CA MET A 235 -12.17 18.14 -7.93
C MET A 235 -12.13 19.41 -7.09
N GLU A 236 -12.47 19.32 -5.80
CA GLU A 236 -12.51 20.44 -4.88
C GLU A 236 -11.29 20.46 -3.96
N ASN A 237 -10.85 21.65 -3.58
CA ASN A 237 -9.78 21.81 -2.61
C ASN A 237 -10.33 21.51 -1.20
N PRO A 238 -9.81 20.51 -0.47
CA PRO A 238 -10.30 20.15 0.85
C PRO A 238 -9.88 21.13 1.96
N TRP A 239 -9.06 22.13 1.65
CA TRP A 239 -8.56 23.14 2.59
C TRP A 239 -9.24 24.50 2.48
N THR A 240 -10.39 24.58 1.79
CA THR A 240 -11.12 25.86 1.56
C THR A 240 -12.57 25.79 1.99
#